data_5f9b4f781b798009b9d2e3ae475f2bc4
#
_entry.id   5f9b4f781b798009b9d2e3ae475f2bc4
#
_cell.length_a   1.000
_cell.length_b   1.000
_cell.length_c   1.000
_cell.angle_alpha   90.00
_cell.angle_beta   90.00
_cell.angle_gamma   90.00
#
_symmetry.space_group_name_H-M   'P 1'
#
loop_
_entity.id
_entity.type
_entity.pdbx_description
1 polymer ?
#
loop_
_entity_poly.entity_id
_entity_poly.type
_entity_poly.pdbx_seq_one_letter_code
_entity_poly.pdbx_strand_id
1 'polypeptide(L)'
;MTANTPGATEELLRKKEIELKEIEFKWEEFYNSLEKEVGRELADEILKAFRELYELLGDDIVTWFANLYDAETGAFYYSNSARDTACFRPDLESTYQTLQFMMGSGMCAGLTPYEEVPKNISDDIVRFTKALQDPNGYFYHPQWGKAAIDARPARRGRDLTWGDRILERFRSKPTYDTPTGNIGDGLLSDGTPAKDYTPKKTERGVSVRTAALPDHLSSKEKFKAYIESYDVKGDGYYVGNLLESQSNQIVARDKELAAMGADYKLADIMVEYFNKNQNPKTGLWTPYDNVDYLGINGLLKIMSAYHNTNKLCPHAVEAFRSAMDIITSEITPTTVCFVLNPWYAMITIMNNVDKCYPEEEKEVATAEISKIRHEMLMRAPELIRATAKKMMLFKKDDGSFSYMPHMTGPNSQGLPVAIYGSNEGDVNATYILSVATVSHIFTVFGYKLIPLFTRADRERMLSIIEARRRECGKE
;
A
#
# COMPACT_ATOMS: atom_id res chain seq x y z
N MET A 1 -7.34 12.37 -22.62
CA MET A 1 -7.03 13.83 -22.49
C MET A 1 -7.54 14.56 -23.73
N THR A 2 -8.31 15.61 -23.54
CA THR A 2 -8.82 16.47 -24.62
C THR A 2 -8.33 17.90 -24.41
N ALA A 3 -8.51 18.80 -25.39
CA ALA A 3 -8.14 20.21 -25.27
C ALA A 3 -8.80 20.94 -24.09
N ASN A 4 -9.94 20.44 -23.59
CA ASN A 4 -10.65 20.99 -22.43
C ASN A 4 -10.22 20.36 -21.10
N THR A 5 -9.29 19.39 -21.12
CA THR A 5 -8.79 18.74 -19.88
C THR A 5 -7.88 19.71 -19.14
N PRO A 6 -8.08 19.97 -17.81
CA PRO A 6 -7.22 20.86 -17.04
C PRO A 6 -5.74 20.47 -17.15
N GLY A 7 -4.87 21.47 -17.35
CA GLY A 7 -3.43 21.28 -17.52
C GLY A 7 -2.99 20.65 -18.86
N ALA A 8 -3.93 20.42 -19.81
CA ALA A 8 -3.58 19.94 -21.15
C ALA A 8 -3.07 21.10 -22.03
N THR A 9 -1.90 20.89 -22.63
CA THR A 9 -1.34 21.74 -23.69
C THR A 9 -1.30 20.96 -25.00
N GLU A 10 -1.20 21.65 -26.14
CA GLU A 10 -1.10 21.00 -27.45
C GLU A 10 0.13 20.06 -27.51
N GLU A 11 1.23 20.48 -26.90
CA GLU A 11 2.44 19.67 -26.76
C GLU A 11 2.20 18.39 -25.97
N LEU A 12 1.54 18.46 -24.81
CA LEU A 12 1.20 17.30 -24.00
C LEU A 12 0.24 16.34 -24.68
N LEU A 13 -0.73 16.87 -25.44
CA LEU A 13 -1.64 16.05 -26.24
C LEU A 13 -0.87 15.25 -27.30
N ARG A 14 0.02 15.90 -28.05
CA ARG A 14 0.86 15.23 -29.04
C ARG A 14 1.80 14.19 -28.40
N LYS A 15 2.39 14.51 -27.26
CA LYS A 15 3.24 13.57 -26.51
C LYS A 15 2.42 12.33 -26.08
N LYS A 16 1.23 12.54 -25.55
CA LYS A 16 0.33 11.45 -25.15
C LYS A 16 -0.02 10.54 -26.33
N GLU A 17 -0.32 11.09 -27.52
CA GLU A 17 -0.62 10.27 -28.70
C GLU A 17 0.54 9.35 -29.10
N ILE A 18 1.79 9.82 -28.97
CA ILE A 18 2.99 9.00 -29.24
C ILE A 18 3.10 7.88 -28.19
N GLU A 19 2.96 8.20 -26.91
CA GLU A 19 3.09 7.26 -25.80
C GLU A 19 1.96 6.21 -25.80
N LEU A 20 0.76 6.56 -26.25
CA LEU A 20 -0.34 5.61 -26.44
C LEU A 20 0.00 4.55 -27.50
N LYS A 21 0.73 4.89 -28.56
CA LYS A 21 1.21 3.88 -29.55
C LYS A 21 2.23 2.93 -28.94
N GLU A 22 3.08 3.41 -28.02
CA GLU A 22 4.01 2.56 -27.26
C GLU A 22 3.25 1.59 -26.34
N ILE A 23 2.15 2.05 -25.75
CA ILE A 23 1.28 1.22 -24.90
C ILE A 23 0.54 0.16 -25.75
N GLU A 24 0.05 0.53 -26.96
CA GLU A 24 -0.57 -0.44 -27.87
C GLU A 24 0.42 -1.54 -28.29
N PHE A 25 1.67 -1.21 -28.54
CA PHE A 25 2.70 -2.21 -28.81
C PHE A 25 2.90 -3.19 -27.62
N LYS A 26 2.83 -2.70 -26.38
CA LYS A 26 2.88 -3.59 -25.18
C LYS A 26 1.66 -4.50 -25.09
N TRP A 27 0.49 -4.04 -25.51
CA TRP A 27 -0.70 -4.86 -25.61
C TRP A 27 -0.53 -5.98 -26.65
N GLU A 28 0.10 -5.69 -27.79
CA GLU A 28 0.42 -6.69 -28.82
C GLU A 28 1.42 -7.74 -28.29
N GLU A 29 2.47 -7.33 -27.58
CA GLU A 29 3.42 -8.23 -26.93
C GLU A 29 2.74 -9.14 -25.90
N PHE A 30 1.86 -8.57 -25.07
CA PHE A 30 1.05 -9.29 -24.10
C PHE A 30 0.15 -10.33 -24.78
N TYR A 31 -0.58 -9.92 -25.81
CA TYR A 31 -1.44 -10.80 -26.58
C TYR A 31 -0.66 -11.98 -27.20
N ASN A 32 0.45 -11.68 -27.84
CA ASN A 32 1.30 -12.71 -28.46
C ASN A 32 1.85 -13.71 -27.43
N SER A 33 2.09 -13.29 -26.20
CA SER A 33 2.49 -14.16 -25.11
C SER A 33 1.33 -15.04 -24.62
N LEU A 34 0.13 -14.46 -24.47
CA LEU A 34 -1.08 -15.19 -24.12
C LEU A 34 -1.46 -16.23 -25.17
N GLU A 35 -1.45 -15.86 -26.45
CA GLU A 35 -1.81 -16.78 -27.54
C GLU A 35 -0.94 -18.03 -27.56
N LYS A 36 0.35 -17.90 -27.25
CA LYS A 36 1.28 -19.04 -27.13
C LYS A 36 0.97 -19.94 -25.94
N GLU A 37 0.47 -19.37 -24.84
CA GLU A 37 0.24 -20.09 -23.58
C GLU A 37 -1.15 -20.77 -23.53
N VAL A 38 -2.19 -20.07 -23.97
CA VAL A 38 -3.59 -20.49 -23.80
C VAL A 38 -4.33 -20.72 -25.13
N GLY A 39 -3.71 -20.45 -26.26
CA GLY A 39 -4.35 -20.49 -27.58
C GLY A 39 -5.17 -19.24 -27.89
N ARG A 40 -5.46 -19.06 -29.18
CA ARG A 40 -6.01 -17.82 -29.74
C ARG A 40 -7.36 -17.42 -29.15
N GLU A 41 -8.31 -18.32 -29.12
CA GLU A 41 -9.69 -18.03 -28.68
C GLU A 41 -9.73 -17.51 -27.23
N LEU A 42 -8.99 -18.16 -26.33
CA LEU A 42 -8.93 -17.71 -24.93
C LEU A 42 -8.10 -16.43 -24.76
N ALA A 43 -7.03 -16.27 -25.55
CA ALA A 43 -6.23 -15.04 -25.54
C ALA A 43 -7.06 -13.82 -25.97
N ASP A 44 -7.93 -13.94 -26.98
CA ASP A 44 -8.85 -12.88 -27.43
C ASP A 44 -9.80 -12.48 -26.28
N GLU A 45 -10.38 -13.46 -25.58
CA GLU A 45 -11.30 -13.20 -24.47
C GLU A 45 -10.59 -12.60 -23.24
N ILE A 46 -9.36 -13.00 -22.93
CA ILE A 46 -8.53 -12.41 -21.86
C ILE A 46 -8.19 -10.96 -22.20
N LEU A 47 -7.70 -10.70 -23.42
CA LEU A 47 -7.40 -9.34 -23.88
C LEU A 47 -8.62 -8.44 -23.76
N LYS A 48 -9.79 -8.92 -24.22
CA LYS A 48 -11.05 -8.18 -24.14
C LYS A 48 -11.41 -7.86 -22.69
N ALA A 49 -11.31 -8.84 -21.77
CA ALA A 49 -11.61 -8.63 -20.36
C ALA A 49 -10.68 -7.59 -19.70
N PHE A 50 -9.37 -7.59 -20.04
CA PHE A 50 -8.46 -6.56 -19.59
C PHE A 50 -8.78 -5.18 -20.16
N ARG A 51 -9.17 -5.07 -21.45
CA ARG A 51 -9.58 -3.81 -22.06
C ARG A 51 -10.83 -3.25 -21.36
N GLU A 52 -11.83 -4.09 -21.09
CA GLU A 52 -13.02 -3.73 -20.32
C GLU A 52 -12.66 -3.22 -18.90
N LEU A 53 -11.66 -3.84 -18.23
CA LEU A 53 -11.16 -3.37 -16.94
C LEU A 53 -10.49 -1.99 -17.04
N TYR A 54 -9.69 -1.75 -18.09
CA TYR A 54 -8.99 -0.48 -18.31
C TYR A 54 -9.95 0.67 -18.62
N GLU A 55 -11.11 0.40 -19.25
CA GLU A 55 -12.15 1.40 -19.52
C GLU A 55 -12.73 2.04 -18.23
N LEU A 56 -12.56 1.37 -17.07
CA LEU A 56 -12.94 1.96 -15.78
C LEU A 56 -12.00 3.08 -15.34
N LEU A 57 -10.80 3.19 -15.93
CA LEU A 57 -9.71 4.03 -15.47
C LEU A 57 -9.49 5.21 -16.43
N GLY A 58 -10.32 6.23 -16.27
CA GLY A 58 -10.24 7.45 -17.11
C GLY A 58 -9.14 8.43 -16.66
N ASP A 59 -8.78 9.34 -17.54
CA ASP A 59 -7.82 10.43 -17.30
C ASP A 59 -8.21 11.36 -16.13
N ASP A 60 -9.48 11.38 -15.75
CA ASP A 60 -10.02 12.22 -14.66
C ASP A 60 -9.39 11.87 -13.31
N ILE A 61 -9.01 10.60 -13.10
CA ILE A 61 -8.30 10.16 -11.91
C ILE A 61 -7.02 10.98 -11.68
N VAL A 62 -6.26 11.25 -12.75
CA VAL A 62 -5.00 12.02 -12.67
C VAL A 62 -5.26 13.45 -12.23
N THR A 63 -6.29 14.09 -12.80
CA THR A 63 -6.72 15.44 -12.41
C THR A 63 -7.22 15.46 -10.98
N TRP A 64 -8.00 14.45 -10.58
CA TRP A 64 -8.53 14.32 -9.24
C TRP A 64 -7.41 14.26 -8.19
N PHE A 65 -6.39 13.39 -8.37
CA PHE A 65 -5.24 13.32 -7.48
C PHE A 65 -4.47 14.65 -7.41
N ALA A 66 -4.22 15.31 -8.56
CA ALA A 66 -3.52 16.59 -8.60
C ALA A 66 -4.24 17.67 -7.80
N ASN A 67 -5.58 17.68 -7.83
CA ASN A 67 -6.41 18.63 -7.10
C ASN A 67 -6.44 18.43 -5.58
N LEU A 68 -6.00 17.28 -5.08
CA LEU A 68 -5.86 17.05 -3.63
C LEU A 68 -4.56 17.60 -3.04
N TYR A 69 -3.63 18.09 -3.87
CA TYR A 69 -2.40 18.69 -3.37
C TYR A 69 -2.68 20.00 -2.64
N ASP A 70 -2.18 20.13 -1.43
CA ASP A 70 -2.16 21.35 -0.64
C ASP A 70 -0.83 22.07 -0.85
N ALA A 71 -0.87 23.20 -1.51
CA ALA A 71 0.32 23.99 -1.80
C ALA A 71 0.92 24.66 -0.56
N GLU A 72 0.15 24.87 0.52
CA GLU A 72 0.66 25.45 1.75
C GLU A 72 1.57 24.48 2.50
N THR A 73 1.11 23.25 2.73
CA THR A 73 1.86 22.23 3.47
C THR A 73 2.80 21.41 2.60
N GLY A 74 2.47 21.20 1.31
CA GLY A 74 3.23 20.36 0.39
C GLY A 74 2.84 18.89 0.45
N ALA A 75 1.62 18.58 0.85
CA ALA A 75 1.11 17.21 1.01
C ALA A 75 -0.28 17.04 0.37
N PHE A 76 -0.88 15.86 0.46
CA PHE A 76 -2.16 15.57 -0.16
C PHE A 76 -3.26 15.32 0.87
N TYR A 77 -4.45 15.88 0.60
CA TYR A 77 -5.68 15.57 1.32
C TYR A 77 -6.21 14.18 0.98
N TYR A 78 -6.98 13.62 1.89
CA TYR A 78 -7.58 12.29 1.73
C TYR A 78 -8.71 12.25 0.70
N SER A 79 -9.52 13.34 0.62
CA SER A 79 -10.67 13.46 -0.28
C SER A 79 -10.98 14.93 -0.60
N ASN A 80 -11.94 15.17 -1.50
CA ASN A 80 -12.40 16.52 -1.81
C ASN A 80 -12.99 17.21 -0.59
N SER A 81 -13.86 16.54 0.19
CA SER A 81 -14.45 17.13 1.40
C SER A 81 -13.40 17.41 2.48
N ALA A 82 -12.37 16.59 2.56
CA ALA A 82 -11.24 16.86 3.46
C ALA A 82 -10.49 18.13 3.05
N ARG A 83 -10.28 18.37 1.75
CA ARG A 83 -9.67 19.58 1.22
C ARG A 83 -10.53 20.81 1.43
N ASP A 84 -11.84 20.70 1.22
CA ASP A 84 -12.77 21.82 1.15
C ASP A 84 -13.31 22.27 2.53
N THR A 85 -12.84 21.61 3.61
CA THR A 85 -13.24 21.94 4.99
C THR A 85 -12.03 22.22 5.88
N ALA A 86 -12.17 23.15 6.81
CA ALA A 86 -11.12 23.47 7.78
C ALA A 86 -10.88 22.38 8.86
N CYS A 87 -11.70 21.31 8.83
CA CYS A 87 -11.64 20.26 9.86
C CYS A 87 -10.53 19.24 9.62
N PHE A 88 -10.04 19.11 8.37
CA PHE A 88 -9.06 18.12 7.98
C PHE A 88 -7.81 18.79 7.43
N ARG A 89 -6.71 18.04 7.49
CA ARG A 89 -5.40 18.45 6.95
C ARG A 89 -4.83 17.34 6.10
N PRO A 90 -3.93 17.67 5.15
CA PRO A 90 -3.16 16.64 4.44
C PRO A 90 -2.44 15.70 5.40
N ASP A 91 -2.32 14.42 5.05
CA ASP A 91 -1.74 13.42 5.93
C ASP A 91 -0.70 12.54 5.22
N LEU A 92 0.08 11.76 6.00
CA LEU A 92 1.15 10.90 5.48
C LEU A 92 0.62 9.77 4.60
N GLU A 93 -0.54 9.20 4.97
CA GLU A 93 -1.14 8.09 4.20
C GLU A 93 -1.54 8.56 2.81
N SER A 94 -2.29 9.66 2.73
CA SER A 94 -2.75 10.25 1.47
C SER A 94 -1.58 10.67 0.59
N THR A 95 -0.55 11.27 1.19
CA THR A 95 0.66 11.68 0.48
C THR A 95 1.41 10.46 -0.07
N TYR A 96 1.62 9.44 0.75
CA TYR A 96 2.30 8.22 0.33
C TYR A 96 1.54 7.48 -0.78
N GLN A 97 0.22 7.32 -0.64
CA GLN A 97 -0.59 6.61 -1.62
C GLN A 97 -0.71 7.36 -2.94
N THR A 98 -0.72 8.70 -2.94
CA THR A 98 -0.64 9.48 -4.18
C THR A 98 0.71 9.28 -4.89
N LEU A 99 1.81 9.23 -4.16
CA LEU A 99 3.11 8.87 -4.73
C LEU A 99 3.12 7.43 -5.27
N GLN A 100 2.46 6.49 -4.59
CA GLN A 100 2.28 5.12 -5.07
C GLN A 100 1.44 5.05 -6.34
N PHE A 101 0.36 5.84 -6.43
CA PHE A 101 -0.43 5.96 -7.66
C PHE A 101 0.45 6.41 -8.83
N MET A 102 1.21 7.49 -8.65
CA MET A 102 2.09 8.03 -9.69
C MET A 102 3.13 7.01 -10.15
N MET A 103 3.80 6.34 -9.20
CA MET A 103 4.87 5.38 -9.52
C MET A 103 4.35 4.06 -10.09
N GLY A 104 3.20 3.57 -9.59
CA GLY A 104 2.66 2.26 -9.95
C GLY A 104 1.77 2.25 -11.19
N SER A 105 1.32 3.41 -11.67
CA SER A 105 0.37 3.51 -12.80
C SER A 105 1.02 3.43 -14.18
N GLY A 106 2.35 3.45 -14.25
CA GLY A 106 3.09 3.50 -15.52
C GLY A 106 3.41 4.93 -16.00
N MET A 107 2.99 5.97 -15.27
CA MET A 107 3.35 7.37 -15.56
C MET A 107 4.85 7.64 -15.42
N CYS A 108 5.54 6.86 -14.59
CA CYS A 108 6.98 6.93 -14.41
C CYS A 108 7.67 5.77 -15.13
N ALA A 109 8.78 6.01 -15.77
CA ALA A 109 9.51 5.01 -16.55
C ALA A 109 10.29 3.99 -15.69
N GLY A 110 9.77 3.63 -14.52
CA GLY A 110 10.44 2.78 -13.53
C GLY A 110 11.45 3.52 -12.66
N LEU A 111 11.54 4.84 -12.77
CA LEU A 111 12.38 5.69 -11.95
C LEU A 111 11.76 5.91 -10.56
N THR A 112 12.56 6.41 -9.64
CA THR A 112 12.11 6.73 -8.27
C THR A 112 11.39 8.09 -8.24
N PRO A 113 10.53 8.39 -7.22
CA PRO A 113 9.96 9.71 -7.05
C PRO A 113 11.02 10.84 -7.01
N TYR A 114 12.19 10.56 -6.48
CA TYR A 114 13.32 11.50 -6.45
C TYR A 114 13.72 12.01 -7.85
N GLU A 115 13.61 11.16 -8.86
CA GLU A 115 14.00 11.47 -10.25
C GLU A 115 12.83 12.03 -11.07
N GLU A 116 11.60 11.72 -10.70
CA GLU A 116 10.39 12.00 -11.49
C GLU A 116 9.58 13.20 -10.99
N VAL A 117 9.79 13.60 -9.73
CA VAL A 117 9.10 14.74 -9.10
C VAL A 117 10.03 15.94 -9.07
N PRO A 118 9.59 17.14 -9.52
CA PRO A 118 10.39 18.35 -9.44
C PRO A 118 10.88 18.65 -8.02
N LYS A 119 12.09 19.20 -7.92
CA LYS A 119 12.77 19.38 -6.63
C LYS A 119 11.98 20.25 -5.65
N ASN A 120 11.33 21.30 -6.10
CA ASN A 120 10.51 22.18 -5.29
C ASN A 120 9.28 21.45 -4.66
N ILE A 121 8.64 20.54 -5.41
CA ILE A 121 7.54 19.71 -4.92
C ILE A 121 8.08 18.65 -3.94
N SER A 122 9.19 18.00 -4.28
CA SER A 122 9.80 17.00 -3.41
C SER A 122 10.31 17.59 -2.09
N ASP A 123 10.89 18.80 -2.13
CA ASP A 123 11.32 19.52 -0.94
C ASP A 123 10.12 19.88 -0.04
N ASP A 124 8.98 20.27 -0.60
CA ASP A 124 7.76 20.52 0.15
C ASP A 124 7.23 19.26 0.85
N ILE A 125 7.21 18.11 0.14
CA ILE A 125 6.78 16.82 0.71
C ILE A 125 7.73 16.37 1.84
N VAL A 126 9.03 16.48 1.65
CA VAL A 126 10.04 16.15 2.67
C VAL A 126 9.89 17.06 3.89
N ARG A 127 9.72 18.37 3.68
CA ARG A 127 9.50 19.33 4.75
C ARG A 127 8.24 19.01 5.56
N PHE A 128 7.12 18.72 4.88
CA PHE A 128 5.89 18.27 5.54
C PHE A 128 6.15 17.02 6.38
N THR A 129 6.78 16.00 5.82
CA THR A 129 7.04 14.74 6.51
C THR A 129 7.90 14.93 7.76
N LYS A 130 9.02 15.68 7.65
CA LYS A 130 9.90 15.96 8.80
C LYS A 130 9.20 16.79 9.88
N ALA A 131 8.31 17.71 9.50
CA ALA A 131 7.57 18.55 10.45
C ALA A 131 6.63 17.74 11.38
N LEU A 132 6.24 16.53 10.98
CA LEU A 132 5.41 15.64 11.80
C LEU A 132 6.21 14.78 12.77
N GLN A 133 7.55 14.74 12.65
CA GLN A 133 8.36 13.86 13.48
C GLN A 133 8.61 14.44 14.87
N ASP A 134 8.36 13.64 15.90
CA ASP A 134 8.63 13.94 17.32
C ASP A 134 10.01 13.43 17.73
N PRO A 135 10.69 14.01 18.72
CA PRO A 135 11.98 13.55 19.24
C PRO A 135 12.03 12.07 19.65
N ASN A 136 10.87 11.44 19.89
CA ASN A 136 10.78 10.00 20.15
C ASN A 136 10.90 9.12 18.88
N GLY A 137 11.03 9.74 17.69
CA GLY A 137 11.20 9.08 16.40
C GLY A 137 9.94 8.69 15.66
N TYR A 138 8.76 8.81 16.29
CA TYR A 138 7.47 8.60 15.62
C TYR A 138 6.98 9.88 14.95
N PHE A 139 5.98 9.73 14.06
CA PHE A 139 5.31 10.84 13.38
C PHE A 139 3.93 11.07 13.99
N TYR A 140 3.64 12.33 14.30
CA TYR A 140 2.38 12.74 14.97
C TYR A 140 1.68 13.84 14.19
N HIS A 141 0.53 13.50 13.63
CA HIS A 141 -0.26 14.44 12.88
C HIS A 141 -1.00 15.42 13.83
N PRO A 142 -0.89 16.74 13.61
CA PRO A 142 -1.42 17.75 14.54
C PRO A 142 -2.94 17.73 14.67
N GLN A 143 -3.68 17.30 13.61
CA GLN A 143 -5.13 17.17 13.64
C GLN A 143 -5.62 16.21 14.73
N TRP A 144 -4.88 15.13 14.98
CA TRP A 144 -5.26 14.10 15.95
C TRP A 144 -4.55 14.24 17.29
N GLY A 145 -3.36 14.76 17.26
CA GLY A 145 -2.50 14.91 18.43
C GLY A 145 -1.87 13.62 18.93
N LYS A 146 -0.79 13.78 19.69
CA LYS A 146 0.07 12.69 20.15
C LYS A 146 -0.68 11.62 20.95
N ALA A 147 -1.51 12.03 21.91
CA ALA A 147 -2.22 11.10 22.78
C ALA A 147 -3.19 10.18 22.02
N ALA A 148 -3.89 10.72 21.00
CA ALA A 148 -4.82 9.94 20.20
C ALA A 148 -4.09 8.92 19.31
N ILE A 149 -2.93 9.28 18.76
CA ILE A 149 -2.10 8.39 17.94
C ILE A 149 -1.43 7.33 18.83
N ASP A 150 -0.90 7.68 19.99
CA ASP A 150 -0.29 6.72 20.92
C ASP A 150 -1.28 5.68 21.45
N ALA A 151 -2.55 6.06 21.60
CA ALA A 151 -3.61 5.14 21.96
C ALA A 151 -4.00 4.15 20.81
N ARG A 152 -3.43 4.31 19.61
CA ARG A 152 -3.72 3.50 18.41
C ARG A 152 -2.43 2.96 17.78
N PRO A 153 -1.90 1.82 18.26
CA PRO A 153 -0.63 1.27 17.78
C PRO A 153 -0.60 1.03 16.26
N ALA A 154 -1.72 0.63 15.66
CA ALA A 154 -1.82 0.45 14.20
C ALA A 154 -1.63 1.78 13.44
N ARG A 155 -2.27 2.87 13.89
CA ARG A 155 -2.08 4.21 13.29
C ARG A 155 -0.64 4.68 13.45
N ARG A 156 -0.12 4.62 14.66
CA ARG A 156 1.25 5.03 14.95
C ARG A 156 2.29 4.25 14.14
N GLY A 157 2.13 2.91 14.03
CA GLY A 157 3.02 2.07 13.23
C GLY A 157 2.93 2.36 11.73
N ARG A 158 1.75 2.70 11.23
CA ARG A 158 1.56 3.07 9.83
C ARG A 158 2.15 4.43 9.50
N ASP A 159 1.91 5.46 10.32
CA ASP A 159 2.50 6.78 10.11
C ASP A 159 4.03 6.71 10.14
N LEU A 160 4.60 5.88 11.03
CA LEU A 160 6.03 5.59 11.05
C LEU A 160 6.50 4.97 9.74
N THR A 161 5.80 3.95 9.25
CA THR A 161 6.18 3.27 7.99
C THR A 161 6.07 4.20 6.78
N TRP A 162 5.02 5.00 6.68
CA TRP A 162 4.83 5.91 5.56
C TRP A 162 5.79 7.10 5.62
N GLY A 163 6.02 7.67 6.79
CA GLY A 163 7.02 8.71 6.97
C GLY A 163 8.42 8.25 6.56
N ASP A 164 8.84 7.09 7.05
CA ASP A 164 10.12 6.48 6.66
C ASP A 164 10.21 6.28 5.14
N ARG A 165 9.18 5.71 4.53
CA ARG A 165 9.17 5.42 3.08
C ARG A 165 9.12 6.68 2.21
N ILE A 166 8.42 7.73 2.62
CA ILE A 166 8.42 9.02 1.90
C ILE A 166 9.83 9.59 1.91
N LEU A 167 10.47 9.66 3.08
CA LEU A 167 11.82 10.19 3.21
C LEU A 167 12.84 9.38 2.40
N GLU A 168 12.79 8.05 2.49
CA GLU A 168 13.66 7.14 1.72
C GLU A 168 13.53 7.37 0.22
N ARG A 169 12.31 7.49 -0.30
CA ARG A 169 12.04 7.69 -1.74
C ARG A 169 12.58 9.00 -2.28
N PHE A 170 12.65 10.03 -1.46
CA PHE A 170 13.26 11.30 -1.78
C PHE A 170 14.73 11.41 -1.34
N ARG A 171 15.35 10.27 -0.95
CA ARG A 171 16.76 10.19 -0.50
C ARG A 171 17.05 11.15 0.67
N SER A 172 16.04 11.38 1.51
CA SER A 172 16.12 12.20 2.73
C SER A 172 16.20 11.30 3.96
N LYS A 173 16.78 11.83 5.03
CA LYS A 173 16.82 11.16 6.34
C LYS A 173 15.75 11.75 7.27
N PRO A 174 15.24 10.98 8.24
CA PRO A 174 14.45 11.55 9.32
C PRO A 174 15.27 12.53 10.14
N THR A 175 14.60 13.43 10.87
CA THR A 175 15.26 14.34 11.83
C THR A 175 15.84 13.56 13.01
N TYR A 176 15.02 12.68 13.60
CA TYR A 176 15.37 11.84 14.76
C TYR A 176 15.45 10.36 14.35
N ASP A 177 16.22 9.58 15.11
CA ASP A 177 16.28 8.13 14.92
C ASP A 177 14.88 7.52 15.04
N THR A 178 14.51 6.63 14.14
CA THR A 178 13.17 6.02 14.14
C THR A 178 13.14 4.66 14.84
N PRO A 179 11.97 4.23 15.35
CA PRO A 179 11.80 2.88 15.91
C PRO A 179 12.04 1.74 14.92
N THR A 180 12.05 2.02 13.61
CA THR A 180 12.41 1.07 12.54
C THR A 180 13.91 0.92 12.33
N GLY A 181 14.72 1.75 13.02
CA GLY A 181 16.18 1.70 12.98
C GLY A 181 16.83 2.66 11.98
N ASN A 182 16.07 3.55 11.35
CA ASN A 182 16.63 4.62 10.52
C ASN A 182 17.30 5.67 11.39
N ILE A 183 18.52 6.07 11.00
CA ILE A 183 19.30 7.07 11.73
C ILE A 183 18.97 8.46 11.19
N GLY A 184 18.62 9.36 12.12
CA GLY A 184 18.33 10.77 11.82
C GLY A 184 19.57 11.53 11.36
N ASP A 185 19.31 12.68 10.68
CA ASP A 185 20.35 13.63 10.31
C ASP A 185 20.45 14.81 11.30
N GLY A 186 19.52 14.88 12.26
CA GLY A 186 19.46 15.97 13.24
C GLY A 186 19.02 17.32 12.66
N LEU A 187 18.45 17.31 11.44
CA LEU A 187 17.97 18.53 10.80
C LEU A 187 16.43 18.59 10.83
N LEU A 188 15.89 19.69 11.34
CA LEU A 188 14.47 20.00 11.31
C LEU A 188 13.95 20.19 9.87
N SER A 189 12.65 20.32 9.72
CA SER A 189 11.99 20.51 8.43
C SER A 189 12.44 21.76 7.66
N ASP A 190 12.91 22.79 8.35
CA ASP A 190 13.48 24.02 7.78
C ASP A 190 15.00 23.94 7.53
N GLY A 191 15.61 22.76 7.79
CA GLY A 191 17.06 22.52 7.63
C GLY A 191 17.90 23.02 8.81
N THR A 192 17.30 23.56 9.86
CA THR A 192 18.04 23.97 11.06
C THR A 192 18.37 22.75 11.95
N PRO A 193 19.49 22.79 12.71
CA PRO A 193 19.82 21.71 13.64
C PRO A 193 18.78 21.54 14.75
N ALA A 194 18.32 20.31 14.96
CA ALA A 194 17.48 19.97 16.11
C ALA A 194 18.29 19.97 17.41
N LYS A 195 17.92 20.82 18.35
CA LYS A 195 18.69 21.00 19.62
C LYS A 195 18.67 19.74 20.49
N ASP A 196 17.64 18.92 20.38
CA ASP A 196 17.41 17.73 21.20
C ASP A 196 17.97 16.46 20.57
N TYR A 197 18.58 16.58 19.37
CA TYR A 197 19.16 15.43 18.68
C TYR A 197 20.63 15.29 19.00
N THR A 198 21.00 14.17 19.63
CA THR A 198 22.39 13.77 19.82
C THR A 198 22.58 12.37 19.27
N PRO A 199 23.29 12.19 18.15
CA PRO A 199 23.55 10.88 17.60
C PRO A 199 24.37 10.06 18.60
N LYS A 200 23.83 8.94 19.07
CA LYS A 200 24.56 7.99 19.93
C LYS A 200 25.23 6.95 19.05
N LYS A 201 26.54 7.01 18.94
CA LYS A 201 27.36 5.93 18.35
C LYS A 201 27.80 4.99 19.47
N THR A 202 27.54 3.68 19.32
CA THR A 202 28.21 2.67 20.11
C THR A 202 29.63 2.46 19.57
N GLU A 203 30.53 1.91 20.39
CA GLU A 203 31.90 1.54 19.97
C GLU A 203 31.94 0.57 18.79
N ARG A 204 30.83 -0.11 18.48
CA ARG A 204 30.65 -1.01 17.32
C ARG A 204 29.94 -0.36 16.11
N GLY A 205 29.73 0.94 16.11
CA GLY A 205 29.06 1.66 15.01
C GLY A 205 27.55 1.40 14.90
N VAL A 206 26.95 0.70 15.86
CA VAL A 206 25.49 0.50 15.94
C VAL A 206 24.88 1.69 16.67
N SER A 207 23.95 2.37 16.06
CA SER A 207 23.20 3.45 16.71
C SER A 207 22.44 2.89 17.90
N VAL A 208 22.58 3.52 19.06
CA VAL A 208 21.70 3.23 20.20
C VAL A 208 20.40 3.98 19.97
N ARG A 209 19.31 3.26 19.99
CA ARG A 209 17.96 3.83 19.82
C ARG A 209 17.71 4.96 20.81
N THR A 210 17.35 6.13 20.29
CA THR A 210 16.79 7.23 21.07
C THR A 210 15.26 7.22 21.06
N ALA A 211 14.65 6.50 20.09
CA ALA A 211 13.22 6.38 19.94
C ALA A 211 12.56 5.65 21.12
N ALA A 212 11.33 6.02 21.44
CA ALA A 212 10.54 5.38 22.49
C ALA A 212 10.30 3.90 22.18
N LEU A 213 10.53 3.05 23.18
CA LEU A 213 10.21 1.63 23.09
C LEU A 213 8.83 1.39 23.70
N PRO A 214 7.82 0.92 22.93
CA PRO A 214 6.54 0.50 23.48
C PRO A 214 6.70 -0.58 24.53
N ASP A 215 5.94 -0.50 25.62
CA ASP A 215 6.10 -1.40 26.77
C ASP A 215 5.99 -2.89 26.38
N HIS A 216 5.06 -3.23 25.48
CA HIS A 216 4.89 -4.61 25.01
C HIS A 216 6.10 -5.15 24.21
N LEU A 217 6.96 -4.29 23.65
CA LEU A 217 8.21 -4.71 22.96
C LEU A 217 9.41 -4.81 23.92
N SER A 218 9.24 -4.53 25.21
CA SER A 218 10.35 -4.46 26.14
C SER A 218 10.89 -5.83 26.58
N SER A 219 10.04 -6.87 26.67
CA SER A 219 10.44 -8.23 27.02
C SER A 219 9.58 -9.30 26.34
N LYS A 220 10.07 -10.55 26.39
CA LYS A 220 9.39 -11.75 25.91
C LYS A 220 8.00 -11.91 26.53
N GLU A 221 7.91 -11.81 27.86
CA GLU A 221 6.69 -12.02 28.63
C GLU A 221 5.64 -10.96 28.30
N LYS A 222 6.04 -9.70 28.21
CA LYS A 222 5.15 -8.60 27.87
C LYS A 222 4.62 -8.70 26.43
N PHE A 223 5.49 -9.08 25.49
CA PHE A 223 5.08 -9.26 24.12
C PHE A 223 4.11 -10.45 23.96
N LYS A 224 4.41 -11.58 24.62
CA LYS A 224 3.53 -12.74 24.62
C LYS A 224 2.17 -12.40 25.23
N ALA A 225 2.13 -11.75 26.40
CA ALA A 225 0.87 -11.32 27.04
C ALA A 225 0.09 -10.34 26.13
N TYR A 226 0.79 -9.45 25.41
CA TYR A 226 0.18 -8.51 24.49
C TYR A 226 -0.52 -9.23 23.33
N ILE A 227 0.16 -10.14 22.61
CA ILE A 227 -0.45 -10.82 21.46
C ILE A 227 -1.53 -11.81 21.88
N GLU A 228 -1.38 -12.52 23.01
CA GLU A 228 -2.35 -13.46 23.54
C GLU A 228 -3.62 -12.77 24.13
N SER A 229 -3.59 -11.45 24.33
CA SER A 229 -4.78 -10.68 24.71
C SER A 229 -5.79 -10.49 23.57
N TYR A 230 -5.42 -10.85 22.34
CA TYR A 230 -6.26 -10.73 21.14
C TYR A 230 -6.75 -12.11 20.69
N ASP A 231 -7.97 -12.15 20.12
CA ASP A 231 -8.53 -13.33 19.48
C ASP A 231 -8.38 -13.23 17.95
N VAL A 232 -7.30 -13.82 17.42
CA VAL A 232 -7.03 -13.78 15.96
C VAL A 232 -8.07 -14.57 15.16
N LYS A 233 -8.74 -15.57 15.74
CA LYS A 233 -9.81 -16.30 15.04
C LYS A 233 -11.12 -15.53 15.02
N GLY A 234 -11.40 -14.73 16.05
CA GLY A 234 -12.58 -13.88 16.11
C GLY A 234 -12.44 -12.61 15.25
N ASP A 235 -11.25 -12.02 15.18
CA ASP A 235 -10.98 -10.83 14.34
C ASP A 235 -9.56 -10.87 13.74
N GLY A 236 -9.36 -11.75 12.76
CA GLY A 236 -8.08 -11.92 12.05
C GLY A 236 -7.61 -10.65 11.33
N TYR A 237 -8.55 -9.83 10.85
CA TYR A 237 -8.20 -8.55 10.21
C TYR A 237 -7.61 -7.56 11.20
N TYR A 238 -8.27 -7.34 12.33
CA TYR A 238 -7.79 -6.39 13.35
C TYR A 238 -6.44 -6.80 13.92
N VAL A 239 -6.31 -8.07 14.34
CA VAL A 239 -5.07 -8.59 14.92
C VAL A 239 -3.93 -8.60 13.89
N GLY A 240 -4.22 -9.04 12.67
CA GLY A 240 -3.25 -9.03 11.58
C GLY A 240 -2.79 -7.61 11.25
N ASN A 241 -3.70 -6.65 11.11
CA ASN A 241 -3.39 -5.25 10.85
C ASN A 241 -2.57 -4.60 11.99
N LEU A 242 -2.89 -4.93 13.23
CA LEU A 242 -2.16 -4.46 14.39
C LEU A 242 -0.70 -4.94 14.37
N LEU A 243 -0.47 -6.21 14.11
CA LEU A 243 0.88 -6.81 14.12
C LEU A 243 1.67 -6.52 12.83
N GLU A 244 1.00 -6.47 11.67
CA GLU A 244 1.61 -6.04 10.42
C GLU A 244 2.16 -4.60 10.52
N SER A 245 1.37 -3.68 11.06
CA SER A 245 1.77 -2.27 11.21
C SER A 245 2.97 -2.06 12.15
N GLN A 246 3.25 -3.03 13.01
CA GLN A 246 4.38 -3.05 13.95
C GLN A 246 5.53 -3.95 13.51
N SER A 247 5.40 -4.72 12.43
CA SER A 247 6.37 -5.76 12.05
C SER A 247 7.79 -5.23 11.85
N ASN A 248 7.95 -4.03 11.26
CA ASN A 248 9.27 -3.39 11.11
C ASN A 248 9.90 -3.02 12.46
N GLN A 249 9.09 -2.56 13.42
CA GLN A 249 9.56 -2.27 14.80
C GLN A 249 9.95 -3.56 15.52
N ILE A 250 9.20 -4.64 15.33
CA ILE A 250 9.48 -5.96 15.90
C ILE A 250 10.83 -6.47 15.37
N VAL A 251 11.06 -6.38 14.05
CA VAL A 251 12.34 -6.78 13.44
C VAL A 251 13.50 -5.92 13.93
N ALA A 252 13.31 -4.61 14.05
CA ALA A 252 14.35 -3.73 14.59
C ALA A 252 14.65 -4.07 16.06
N ARG A 253 13.61 -4.35 16.86
CA ARG A 253 13.78 -4.77 18.25
C ARG A 253 14.48 -6.11 18.39
N ASP A 254 14.20 -7.08 17.53
CA ASP A 254 14.89 -8.37 17.50
C ASP A 254 16.40 -8.22 17.25
N LYS A 255 16.81 -7.28 16.40
CA LYS A 255 18.24 -6.96 16.20
C LYS A 255 18.87 -6.39 17.47
N GLU A 256 18.18 -5.51 18.19
CA GLU A 256 18.64 -4.96 19.47
C GLU A 256 18.73 -6.05 20.54
N LEU A 257 17.72 -6.90 20.68
CA LEU A 257 17.68 -8.00 21.62
C LEU A 257 18.85 -8.97 21.38
N ALA A 258 19.11 -9.32 20.11
CA ALA A 258 20.26 -10.14 19.74
C ALA A 258 21.59 -9.48 20.12
N ALA A 259 21.74 -8.16 19.90
CA ALA A 259 22.94 -7.41 20.31
C ALA A 259 23.13 -7.34 21.85
N MET A 260 22.03 -7.45 22.61
CA MET A 260 22.04 -7.53 24.07
C MET A 260 22.23 -8.96 24.60
N GLY A 261 22.34 -9.97 23.70
CA GLY A 261 22.54 -11.37 24.09
C GLY A 261 21.26 -12.13 24.44
N ALA A 262 20.09 -11.64 24.04
CA ALA A 262 18.83 -12.36 24.21
C ALA A 262 18.82 -13.65 23.36
N ASP A 263 18.24 -14.71 23.87
CA ASP A 263 18.09 -16.04 23.24
C ASP A 263 16.73 -16.23 22.58
N TYR A 264 15.94 -15.16 22.44
CA TYR A 264 14.62 -15.16 21.83
C TYR A 264 14.45 -14.02 20.82
N LYS A 265 13.45 -14.17 19.96
CA LYS A 265 12.99 -13.12 19.03
C LYS A 265 11.48 -12.91 19.19
N LEU A 266 11.04 -11.66 19.18
CA LEU A 266 9.62 -11.31 19.22
C LEU A 266 8.88 -11.79 17.96
N ALA A 267 9.54 -11.74 16.80
CA ALA A 267 8.98 -12.26 15.54
C ALA A 267 8.66 -13.76 15.63
N ASP A 268 9.49 -14.57 16.32
CA ASP A 268 9.22 -15.99 16.49
C ASP A 268 7.98 -16.24 17.37
N ILE A 269 7.81 -15.45 18.42
CA ILE A 269 6.63 -15.51 19.32
C ILE A 269 5.35 -15.14 18.56
N MET A 270 5.42 -14.10 17.72
CA MET A 270 4.28 -13.69 16.89
C MET A 270 3.87 -14.79 15.91
N VAL A 271 4.84 -15.40 15.25
CA VAL A 271 4.60 -16.46 14.26
C VAL A 271 4.09 -17.73 14.92
N GLU A 272 4.60 -18.12 16.08
CA GLU A 272 4.08 -19.25 16.87
C GLU A 272 2.60 -19.05 17.21
N TYR A 273 2.21 -17.83 17.62
CA TYR A 273 0.83 -17.48 17.88
C TYR A 273 -0.05 -17.61 16.62
N PHE A 274 0.42 -17.14 15.48
CA PHE A 274 -0.31 -17.27 14.21
C PHE A 274 -0.42 -18.74 13.78
N ASN A 275 0.70 -19.50 13.78
CA ASN A 275 0.71 -20.90 13.37
C ASN A 275 -0.27 -21.75 14.16
N LYS A 276 -0.34 -21.55 15.49
CA LYS A 276 -1.26 -22.27 16.39
C LYS A 276 -2.74 -22.02 16.05
N ASN A 277 -3.06 -20.88 15.45
CA ASN A 277 -4.42 -20.44 15.20
C ASN A 277 -4.85 -20.57 13.72
N GLN A 278 -3.95 -20.90 12.79
CA GLN A 278 -4.27 -21.07 11.38
C GLN A 278 -5.14 -22.32 11.14
N ASN A 279 -6.19 -22.18 10.34
CA ASN A 279 -7.01 -23.30 9.92
C ASN A 279 -6.30 -24.09 8.79
N PRO A 280 -5.96 -25.38 8.97
CA PRO A 280 -5.21 -26.15 7.98
C PRO A 280 -6.00 -26.48 6.71
N LYS A 281 -7.32 -26.35 6.69
CA LYS A 281 -8.13 -26.62 5.50
C LYS A 281 -8.23 -25.45 4.56
N THR A 282 -8.30 -24.24 5.13
CA THR A 282 -8.49 -22.99 4.35
C THR A 282 -7.26 -22.11 4.31
N GLY A 283 -6.28 -22.36 5.19
CA GLY A 283 -5.14 -21.47 5.39
C GLY A 283 -5.49 -20.13 6.03
N LEU A 284 -6.74 -19.95 6.50
CA LEU A 284 -7.23 -18.69 7.09
C LEU A 284 -7.17 -18.74 8.63
N TRP A 285 -7.31 -17.56 9.25
CA TRP A 285 -7.45 -17.41 10.71
C TRP A 285 -8.90 -17.13 11.05
N THR A 286 -9.75 -18.13 10.81
CA THR A 286 -11.19 -18.13 11.11
C THR A 286 -11.56 -19.35 11.94
N PRO A 287 -12.63 -19.30 12.75
CA PRO A 287 -13.07 -20.44 13.55
C PRO A 287 -13.86 -21.48 12.73
N TYR A 288 -14.08 -21.25 11.42
CA TYR A 288 -14.91 -22.08 10.52
C TYR A 288 -14.14 -22.40 9.24
N ASP A 289 -14.67 -23.38 8.45
CA ASP A 289 -14.03 -23.89 7.24
C ASP A 289 -14.52 -23.19 5.94
N ASN A 290 -15.46 -22.25 6.01
CA ASN A 290 -15.89 -21.49 4.84
C ASN A 290 -14.98 -20.28 4.59
N VAL A 291 -14.93 -19.84 3.32
CA VAL A 291 -14.17 -18.67 2.89
C VAL A 291 -15.11 -17.46 2.76
N ASP A 292 -14.74 -16.38 3.40
CA ASP A 292 -15.40 -15.09 3.29
C ASP A 292 -14.40 -13.92 3.18
N TYR A 293 -14.90 -12.71 2.91
CA TYR A 293 -14.04 -11.53 2.78
C TYR A 293 -13.33 -11.12 4.07
N LEU A 294 -13.91 -11.39 5.24
CA LEU A 294 -13.25 -11.05 6.51
C LEU A 294 -12.05 -11.95 6.75
N GLY A 295 -12.20 -13.26 6.46
CA GLY A 295 -11.08 -14.21 6.51
C GLY A 295 -9.96 -13.84 5.54
N ILE A 296 -10.30 -13.45 4.30
CA ILE A 296 -9.31 -13.01 3.30
C ILE A 296 -8.64 -11.69 3.68
N ASN A 297 -9.36 -10.73 4.26
CA ASN A 297 -8.75 -9.51 4.79
C ASN A 297 -7.76 -9.82 5.92
N GLY A 298 -8.11 -10.74 6.82
CA GLY A 298 -7.21 -11.25 7.85
C GLY A 298 -5.99 -11.94 7.25
N LEU A 299 -6.20 -12.80 6.23
CA LEU A 299 -5.14 -13.47 5.50
C LEU A 299 -4.08 -12.48 4.99
N LEU A 300 -4.49 -11.45 4.25
CA LEU A 300 -3.53 -10.48 3.73
C LEU A 300 -2.69 -9.84 4.83
N LYS A 301 -3.34 -9.41 5.91
CA LYS A 301 -2.65 -8.71 7.01
C LYS A 301 -1.67 -9.60 7.74
N ILE A 302 -2.07 -10.84 8.03
CA ILE A 302 -1.20 -11.81 8.69
C ILE A 302 -0.08 -12.25 7.75
N MET A 303 -0.36 -12.51 6.47
CA MET A 303 0.68 -12.83 5.47
C MET A 303 1.71 -11.71 5.33
N SER A 304 1.28 -10.44 5.37
CA SER A 304 2.20 -9.30 5.37
C SER A 304 3.10 -9.28 6.61
N ALA A 305 2.59 -9.67 7.78
CA ALA A 305 3.41 -9.81 9.00
C ALA A 305 4.45 -10.93 8.85
N TYR A 306 4.08 -12.11 8.30
CA TYR A 306 5.03 -13.17 7.97
C TYR A 306 6.11 -12.70 6.99
N HIS A 307 5.72 -12.05 5.90
CA HIS A 307 6.64 -11.55 4.89
C HIS A 307 7.63 -10.53 5.48
N ASN A 308 7.14 -9.53 6.21
CA ASN A 308 7.96 -8.48 6.81
C ASN A 308 8.97 -9.02 7.84
N THR A 309 8.63 -10.11 8.52
CA THR A 309 9.50 -10.76 9.52
C THR A 309 10.36 -11.90 8.94
N ASN A 310 10.26 -12.18 7.64
CA ASN A 310 10.94 -13.30 6.96
C ASN A 310 10.64 -14.66 7.62
N LYS A 311 9.37 -14.93 7.89
CA LYS A 311 8.91 -16.16 8.51
C LYS A 311 7.97 -16.91 7.58
N LEU A 312 8.05 -18.25 7.61
CA LEU A 312 7.26 -19.16 6.82
C LEU A 312 5.82 -19.25 7.35
N CYS A 313 4.83 -19.20 6.44
CA CYS A 313 3.42 -19.48 6.73
C CYS A 313 3.11 -20.96 6.38
N PRO A 314 2.67 -21.80 7.34
CA PRO A 314 2.58 -23.25 7.12
C PRO A 314 1.58 -23.70 6.03
N HIS A 315 0.41 -23.03 5.96
CA HIS A 315 -0.68 -23.43 5.05
C HIS A 315 -0.86 -22.43 3.90
N ALA A 316 0.25 -22.11 3.21
CA ALA A 316 0.28 -21.11 2.15
C ALA A 316 -0.52 -21.55 0.89
N VAL A 317 -0.50 -22.83 0.53
CA VAL A 317 -1.20 -23.35 -0.64
C VAL A 317 -2.72 -23.31 -0.46
N GLU A 318 -3.21 -23.73 0.72
CA GLU A 318 -4.62 -23.65 1.09
C GLU A 318 -5.11 -22.20 1.14
N ALA A 319 -4.29 -21.31 1.69
CA ALA A 319 -4.56 -19.88 1.73
C ALA A 319 -4.65 -19.26 0.32
N PHE A 320 -3.77 -19.66 -0.60
CA PHE A 320 -3.79 -19.23 -2.00
C PHE A 320 -5.09 -19.65 -2.70
N ARG A 321 -5.52 -20.90 -2.49
CA ARG A 321 -6.78 -21.42 -3.04
C ARG A 321 -7.99 -20.64 -2.49
N SER A 322 -8.03 -20.40 -1.19
CA SER A 322 -9.07 -19.60 -0.56
C SER A 322 -9.14 -18.17 -1.13
N ALA A 323 -7.98 -17.55 -1.41
CA ALA A 323 -7.93 -16.22 -2.03
C ALA A 323 -8.43 -16.24 -3.49
N MET A 324 -8.19 -17.32 -4.25
CA MET A 324 -8.76 -17.49 -5.60
C MET A 324 -10.29 -17.61 -5.55
N ASP A 325 -10.82 -18.46 -4.66
CA ASP A 325 -12.24 -18.83 -4.65
C ASP A 325 -13.16 -17.64 -4.33
N ILE A 326 -12.70 -16.68 -3.50
CA ILE A 326 -13.51 -15.50 -3.13
C ILE A 326 -13.70 -14.50 -4.29
N ILE A 327 -12.82 -14.49 -5.30
CA ILE A 327 -12.87 -13.49 -6.39
C ILE A 327 -14.19 -13.55 -7.14
N THR A 328 -14.67 -14.76 -7.46
CA THR A 328 -15.92 -14.99 -8.19
C THR A 328 -17.14 -15.19 -7.29
N SER A 329 -16.98 -15.04 -5.98
CA SER A 329 -18.11 -15.16 -5.05
C SER A 329 -19.19 -14.11 -5.32
N GLU A 330 -20.46 -14.49 -5.11
CA GLU A 330 -21.60 -13.57 -5.25
C GLU A 330 -21.77 -12.61 -4.04
N ILE A 331 -20.87 -12.71 -3.05
CA ILE A 331 -20.90 -11.81 -1.88
C ILE A 331 -20.51 -10.39 -2.37
N THR A 332 -21.41 -9.44 -2.12
CA THR A 332 -21.17 -8.02 -2.46
C THR A 332 -20.09 -7.44 -1.56
N PRO A 333 -19.01 -6.87 -2.12
CA PRO A 333 -17.98 -6.24 -1.32
C PRO A 333 -18.50 -4.94 -0.68
N THR A 334 -18.27 -4.80 0.63
CA THR A 334 -18.66 -3.59 1.39
C THR A 334 -17.55 -2.55 1.46
N THR A 335 -16.31 -2.94 1.15
CA THR A 335 -15.15 -2.03 1.05
C THR A 335 -14.26 -2.43 -0.12
N VAL A 336 -13.44 -1.49 -0.60
CA VAL A 336 -12.47 -1.75 -1.67
C VAL A 336 -11.44 -2.83 -1.31
N CYS A 337 -11.18 -3.03 -0.02
CA CYS A 337 -10.28 -4.08 0.46
C CYS A 337 -10.76 -5.48 0.04
N PHE A 338 -12.07 -5.71 -0.04
CA PHE A 338 -12.64 -6.98 -0.48
C PHE A 338 -12.38 -7.27 -1.97
N VAL A 339 -12.07 -6.25 -2.76
CA VAL A 339 -11.70 -6.40 -4.17
C VAL A 339 -10.19 -6.63 -4.32
N LEU A 340 -9.36 -5.86 -3.63
CA LEU A 340 -7.89 -5.94 -3.71
C LEU A 340 -7.32 -7.16 -3.00
N ASN A 341 -7.76 -7.40 -1.76
CA ASN A 341 -7.02 -8.26 -0.83
C ASN A 341 -6.87 -9.71 -1.30
N PRO A 342 -7.80 -10.33 -2.04
CA PRO A 342 -7.57 -11.65 -2.63
C PRO A 342 -6.33 -11.68 -3.55
N TRP A 343 -6.23 -10.72 -4.46
CA TRP A 343 -5.12 -10.62 -5.41
C TRP A 343 -3.79 -10.33 -4.70
N TYR A 344 -3.82 -9.42 -3.73
CA TYR A 344 -2.62 -9.05 -2.98
C TYR A 344 -2.15 -10.18 -2.05
N ALA A 345 -3.07 -10.89 -1.41
CA ALA A 345 -2.74 -12.04 -0.57
C ALA A 345 -2.01 -13.12 -1.38
N MET A 346 -2.47 -13.43 -2.61
CA MET A 346 -1.82 -14.40 -3.48
C MET A 346 -0.37 -14.02 -3.79
N ILE A 347 -0.10 -12.74 -4.10
CA ILE A 347 1.27 -12.26 -4.32
C ILE A 347 2.12 -12.38 -3.06
N THR A 348 1.57 -11.99 -1.91
CA THR A 348 2.29 -12.06 -0.65
C THR A 348 2.62 -13.51 -0.27
N ILE A 349 1.70 -14.45 -0.56
CA ILE A 349 1.93 -15.88 -0.38
C ILE A 349 3.05 -16.37 -1.30
N MET A 350 3.02 -16.05 -2.60
CA MET A 350 4.06 -16.44 -3.55
C MET A 350 5.44 -15.93 -3.10
N ASN A 351 5.52 -14.67 -2.71
CA ASN A 351 6.76 -14.08 -2.20
C ASN A 351 7.23 -14.73 -0.89
N ASN A 352 6.30 -15.14 -0.02
CA ASN A 352 6.64 -15.83 1.22
C ASN A 352 7.18 -17.24 0.95
N VAL A 353 6.55 -17.99 0.05
CA VAL A 353 7.03 -19.32 -0.37
C VAL A 353 8.43 -19.20 -0.98
N ASP A 354 8.63 -18.28 -1.92
CA ASP A 354 9.93 -18.08 -2.56
C ASP A 354 11.05 -17.73 -1.58
N LYS A 355 10.77 -16.86 -0.61
CA LYS A 355 11.77 -16.29 0.27
C LYS A 355 12.02 -17.10 1.55
N CYS A 356 11.01 -17.76 2.09
CA CYS A 356 11.04 -18.27 3.46
C CYS A 356 10.99 -19.80 3.56
N TYR A 357 10.55 -20.49 2.52
CA TYR A 357 10.43 -21.96 2.54
C TYR A 357 11.79 -22.64 2.36
N PRO A 358 12.06 -23.78 3.06
CA PRO A 358 13.15 -24.69 2.74
C PRO A 358 13.00 -25.24 1.34
N GLU A 359 14.10 -25.56 0.63
CA GLU A 359 14.08 -25.84 -0.82
C GLU A 359 13.11 -26.95 -1.21
N GLU A 360 13.09 -28.09 -0.49
CA GLU A 360 12.17 -29.20 -0.80
C GLU A 360 10.70 -28.81 -0.63
N GLU A 361 10.35 -28.10 0.44
CA GLU A 361 8.99 -27.61 0.69
C GLU A 361 8.60 -26.52 -0.31
N LYS A 362 9.56 -25.68 -0.70
CA LYS A 362 9.40 -24.61 -1.70
C LYS A 362 9.06 -25.16 -3.08
N GLU A 363 9.77 -26.20 -3.54
CA GLU A 363 9.50 -26.85 -4.82
C GLU A 363 8.06 -27.39 -4.87
N VAL A 364 7.62 -28.09 -3.82
CA VAL A 364 6.27 -28.64 -3.73
C VAL A 364 5.22 -27.52 -3.70
N ALA A 365 5.38 -26.52 -2.84
CA ALA A 365 4.43 -25.42 -2.73
C ALA A 365 4.36 -24.60 -4.03
N THR A 366 5.50 -24.33 -4.68
CA THR A 366 5.56 -23.63 -5.96
C THR A 366 4.85 -24.41 -7.07
N ALA A 367 5.02 -25.74 -7.12
CA ALA A 367 4.34 -26.58 -8.10
C ALA A 367 2.81 -26.57 -7.92
N GLU A 368 2.33 -26.66 -6.67
CA GLU A 368 0.89 -26.60 -6.38
C GLU A 368 0.30 -25.20 -6.67
N ILE A 369 0.98 -24.11 -6.28
CA ILE A 369 0.57 -22.75 -6.62
C ILE A 369 0.55 -22.55 -8.14
N SER A 370 1.53 -23.10 -8.88
CA SER A 370 1.58 -23.01 -10.34
C SER A 370 0.39 -23.69 -11.01
N LYS A 371 -0.09 -24.82 -10.48
CA LYS A 371 -1.31 -25.47 -10.98
C LYS A 371 -2.53 -24.57 -10.77
N ILE A 372 -2.70 -24.00 -9.56
CA ILE A 372 -3.82 -23.11 -9.27
C ILE A 372 -3.76 -21.87 -10.18
N ARG A 373 -2.58 -21.29 -10.38
CA ARG A 373 -2.40 -20.14 -11.29
C ARG A 373 -2.77 -20.49 -12.73
N HIS A 374 -2.45 -21.70 -13.20
CA HIS A 374 -2.87 -22.16 -14.52
C HIS A 374 -4.40 -22.28 -14.60
N GLU A 375 -5.05 -22.87 -13.57
CA GLU A 375 -6.52 -22.90 -13.46
C GLU A 375 -7.12 -21.49 -13.52
N MET A 376 -6.51 -20.52 -12.79
CA MET A 376 -6.91 -19.11 -12.82
C MET A 376 -6.77 -18.50 -14.21
N LEU A 377 -5.67 -18.79 -14.93
CA LEU A 377 -5.42 -18.28 -16.27
C LEU A 377 -6.47 -18.80 -17.28
N MET A 378 -6.84 -20.07 -17.18
CA MET A 378 -7.92 -20.64 -17.99
C MET A 378 -9.30 -20.01 -17.72
N ARG A 379 -9.49 -19.41 -16.53
CA ARG A 379 -10.70 -18.69 -16.11
C ARG A 379 -10.50 -17.17 -16.08
N ALA A 380 -9.40 -16.64 -16.61
CA ALA A 380 -9.04 -15.23 -16.49
C ALA A 380 -10.14 -14.26 -16.95
N PRO A 381 -10.86 -14.45 -18.06
CA PRO A 381 -11.95 -13.56 -18.46
C PRO A 381 -13.04 -13.45 -17.39
N GLU A 382 -13.41 -14.56 -16.74
CA GLU A 382 -14.39 -14.58 -15.65
C GLU A 382 -13.88 -13.82 -14.44
N LEU A 383 -12.65 -14.11 -13.98
CA LEU A 383 -12.04 -13.50 -12.79
C LEU A 383 -11.84 -11.98 -12.97
N ILE A 384 -11.38 -11.55 -14.14
CA ILE A 384 -11.15 -10.13 -14.45
C ILE A 384 -12.48 -9.38 -14.50
N ARG A 385 -13.50 -9.90 -15.20
CA ARG A 385 -14.83 -9.27 -15.29
C ARG A 385 -15.54 -9.26 -13.93
N ALA A 386 -15.42 -10.32 -13.12
CA ALA A 386 -15.93 -10.32 -11.75
C ALA A 386 -15.29 -9.22 -10.89
N THR A 387 -13.97 -9.03 -11.03
CA THR A 387 -13.24 -7.95 -10.35
C THR A 387 -13.71 -6.58 -10.85
N ALA A 388 -13.80 -6.36 -12.17
CA ALA A 388 -14.28 -5.11 -12.77
C ALA A 388 -15.71 -4.77 -12.31
N LYS A 389 -16.61 -5.74 -12.29
CA LYS A 389 -17.99 -5.58 -11.79
C LYS A 389 -18.01 -5.13 -10.32
N LYS A 390 -17.14 -5.70 -9.49
CA LYS A 390 -17.02 -5.30 -8.07
C LYS A 390 -16.42 -3.90 -7.92
N MET A 391 -15.44 -3.52 -8.75
CA MET A 391 -14.85 -2.16 -8.77
C MET A 391 -15.88 -1.08 -9.10
N MET A 392 -16.79 -1.35 -10.04
CA MET A 392 -17.85 -0.41 -10.44
C MET A 392 -18.74 0.06 -9.29
N LEU A 393 -18.89 -0.74 -8.23
CA LEU A 393 -19.68 -0.37 -7.05
C LEU A 393 -19.13 0.86 -6.32
N PHE A 394 -17.85 1.12 -6.47
CA PHE A 394 -17.11 2.17 -5.76
C PHE A 394 -16.79 3.38 -6.64
N LYS A 395 -17.00 3.30 -7.96
CA LYS A 395 -16.64 4.37 -8.91
C LYS A 395 -17.51 5.60 -8.72
N LYS A 396 -16.90 6.78 -8.89
CA LYS A 396 -17.53 8.09 -8.83
C LYS A 396 -17.48 8.80 -10.19
N ASP A 397 -18.33 9.81 -10.37
CA ASP A 397 -18.47 10.55 -11.64
C ASP A 397 -17.19 11.35 -11.98
N ASP A 398 -16.38 11.72 -10.99
CA ASP A 398 -15.09 12.40 -11.16
C ASP A 398 -13.93 11.45 -11.48
N GLY A 399 -14.21 10.18 -11.75
CA GLY A 399 -13.25 9.13 -12.05
C GLY A 399 -12.64 8.45 -10.83
N SER A 400 -12.75 9.03 -9.64
CA SER A 400 -12.24 8.46 -8.39
C SER A 400 -13.04 7.25 -7.90
N PHE A 401 -12.56 6.60 -6.85
CA PHE A 401 -13.26 5.51 -6.16
C PHE A 401 -13.41 5.83 -4.69
N SER A 402 -14.56 5.48 -4.09
CA SER A 402 -14.81 5.61 -2.66
C SER A 402 -14.49 4.32 -1.92
N TYR A 403 -14.11 4.42 -0.64
CA TYR A 403 -13.78 3.26 0.19
C TYR A 403 -14.95 2.29 0.41
N MET A 404 -16.15 2.83 0.55
CA MET A 404 -17.42 2.08 0.59
C MET A 404 -18.28 2.46 -0.62
N PRO A 405 -19.24 1.63 -1.08
CA PRO A 405 -20.01 1.91 -2.31
C PRO A 405 -20.68 3.27 -2.35
N HIS A 406 -21.10 3.81 -1.21
CA HIS A 406 -21.87 5.05 -1.12
C HIS A 406 -21.17 6.19 -0.40
N MET A 407 -19.94 5.98 0.12
CA MET A 407 -19.23 7.03 0.84
C MET A 407 -17.73 6.75 0.92
N THR A 408 -16.97 7.82 1.06
CA THR A 408 -15.54 7.77 1.42
C THR A 408 -15.34 7.10 2.78
N GLY A 409 -14.14 6.57 3.03
CA GLY A 409 -13.75 6.09 4.35
C GLY A 409 -13.63 7.25 5.34
N PRO A 410 -14.52 7.41 6.33
CA PRO A 410 -14.45 8.56 7.24
C PRO A 410 -13.28 8.50 8.21
N ASN A 411 -12.76 7.30 8.45
CA ASN A 411 -11.65 7.05 9.36
C ASN A 411 -10.56 6.21 8.69
N SER A 412 -9.30 6.52 9.00
CA SER A 412 -8.17 5.65 8.71
C SER A 412 -7.50 5.23 10.02
N GLN A 413 -7.38 3.92 10.24
CA GLN A 413 -6.81 3.35 11.47
C GLN A 413 -7.45 3.91 12.76
N GLY A 414 -8.76 4.14 12.73
CA GLY A 414 -9.55 4.64 13.86
C GLY A 414 -9.46 6.15 14.12
N LEU A 415 -8.85 6.94 13.22
CA LEU A 415 -8.79 8.39 13.29
C LEU A 415 -9.50 9.04 12.10
N PRO A 416 -10.22 10.17 12.29
CA PRO A 416 -11.02 10.80 11.24
C PRO A 416 -10.12 11.43 10.15
N VAL A 417 -10.45 11.16 8.88
CA VAL A 417 -9.72 11.65 7.69
C VAL A 417 -10.62 12.34 6.67
N ALA A 418 -11.93 12.13 6.74
CA ALA A 418 -12.92 12.73 5.84
C ALA A 418 -14.27 12.91 6.53
N ILE A 419 -15.19 13.64 5.90
CA ILE A 419 -16.55 13.83 6.41
C ILE A 419 -17.32 12.51 6.35
N TYR A 420 -17.91 12.11 7.45
CA TYR A 420 -18.79 10.94 7.50
C TYR A 420 -20.01 11.11 6.59
N GLY A 421 -20.29 10.09 5.78
CA GLY A 421 -21.43 10.09 4.86
C GLY A 421 -21.21 10.86 3.56
N SER A 422 -20.03 11.42 3.30
CA SER A 422 -19.72 12.07 2.02
C SER A 422 -19.64 11.04 0.89
N ASN A 423 -20.51 11.20 -0.13
CA ASN A 423 -20.51 10.32 -1.30
C ASN A 423 -19.51 10.82 -2.34
N GLU A 424 -18.25 10.57 -2.09
CA GLU A 424 -17.12 10.98 -2.92
C GLU A 424 -16.02 9.93 -2.92
N GLY A 425 -15.03 10.07 -3.80
CA GLY A 425 -13.85 9.24 -3.80
C GLY A 425 -12.84 9.63 -2.72
N ASP A 426 -11.95 8.71 -2.43
CA ASP A 426 -10.82 8.93 -1.53
C ASP A 426 -9.51 8.34 -2.09
N VAL A 427 -8.39 8.88 -1.60
CA VAL A 427 -7.04 8.52 -2.07
C VAL A 427 -6.77 7.03 -1.91
N ASN A 428 -7.15 6.46 -0.77
CA ASN A 428 -6.91 5.04 -0.48
C ASN A 428 -7.64 4.14 -1.48
N ALA A 429 -8.95 4.35 -1.64
CA ALA A 429 -9.78 3.57 -2.56
C ALA A 429 -9.35 3.75 -4.01
N THR A 430 -9.07 4.98 -4.43
CA THR A 430 -8.70 5.28 -5.82
C THR A 430 -7.36 4.63 -6.17
N TYR A 431 -6.35 4.72 -5.31
CA TYR A 431 -5.07 4.01 -5.51
C TYR A 431 -5.27 2.48 -5.51
N ILE A 432 -6.01 1.96 -4.53
CA ILE A 432 -6.26 0.51 -4.38
C ILE A 432 -6.88 -0.07 -5.66
N LEU A 433 -7.97 0.52 -6.15
CA LEU A 433 -8.70 -0.06 -7.27
C LEU A 433 -8.04 0.24 -8.62
N SER A 434 -7.50 1.44 -8.83
CA SER A 434 -6.92 1.79 -10.13
C SER A 434 -5.55 1.13 -10.36
N VAL A 435 -4.64 1.19 -9.40
CA VAL A 435 -3.24 0.76 -9.60
C VAL A 435 -2.97 -0.58 -8.95
N ALA A 436 -3.25 -0.71 -7.64
CA ALA A 436 -2.82 -1.89 -6.91
C ALA A 436 -3.54 -3.15 -7.39
N THR A 437 -4.89 -3.11 -7.54
CA THR A 437 -5.68 -4.26 -7.99
C THR A 437 -5.26 -4.69 -9.39
N VAL A 438 -5.18 -3.76 -10.35
CA VAL A 438 -4.82 -4.08 -11.74
C VAL A 438 -3.40 -4.66 -11.83
N SER A 439 -2.43 -4.04 -11.15
CA SER A 439 -1.05 -4.53 -11.09
C SER A 439 -0.98 -5.94 -10.49
N HIS A 440 -1.77 -6.22 -9.47
CA HIS A 440 -1.77 -7.53 -8.82
C HIS A 440 -2.40 -8.61 -9.70
N ILE A 441 -3.44 -8.30 -10.47
CA ILE A 441 -4.01 -9.22 -11.45
C ILE A 441 -2.92 -9.64 -12.46
N PHE A 442 -2.22 -8.68 -13.06
CA PHE A 442 -1.12 -8.99 -14.00
C PHE A 442 -0.04 -9.86 -13.33
N THR A 443 0.38 -9.49 -12.12
CA THR A 443 1.43 -10.21 -11.39
C THR A 443 1.03 -11.66 -11.07
N VAL A 444 -0.21 -11.89 -10.62
CA VAL A 444 -0.70 -13.25 -10.33
C VAL A 444 -0.72 -14.10 -11.61
N PHE A 445 -1.11 -13.53 -12.74
CA PHE A 445 -1.06 -14.24 -14.03
C PHE A 445 0.37 -14.39 -14.60
N GLY A 446 1.38 -13.78 -13.99
CA GLY A 446 2.77 -13.88 -14.42
C GLY A 446 3.19 -12.86 -15.48
N TYR A 447 2.40 -11.81 -15.67
CA TYR A 447 2.66 -10.76 -16.65
C TYR A 447 3.05 -9.44 -15.97
N LYS A 448 3.69 -8.56 -16.75
CA LYS A 448 3.99 -7.20 -16.33
C LYS A 448 2.78 -6.30 -16.59
N LEU A 449 2.53 -5.37 -15.67
CA LEU A 449 1.50 -4.35 -15.84
C LEU A 449 1.75 -3.57 -17.14
N ILE A 450 0.73 -3.46 -17.97
CA ILE A 450 0.70 -2.52 -19.08
C ILE A 450 0.37 -1.14 -18.49
N PRO A 451 1.10 -0.06 -18.86
CA PRO A 451 0.88 1.25 -18.27
C PRO A 451 -0.59 1.68 -18.34
N LEU A 452 -1.14 2.13 -17.21
CA LEU A 452 -2.49 2.68 -17.12
C LEU A 452 -2.57 4.10 -17.65
N PHE A 453 -1.49 4.85 -17.41
CA PHE A 453 -1.34 6.26 -17.81
C PHE A 453 0.02 6.49 -18.43
N THR A 454 0.17 7.62 -19.14
CA THR A 454 1.37 8.01 -19.87
C THR A 454 2.26 8.96 -19.06
N ARG A 455 3.50 9.21 -19.51
CA ARG A 455 4.36 10.25 -18.96
C ARG A 455 3.77 11.65 -19.17
N ALA A 456 3.04 11.85 -20.26
CA ALA A 456 2.31 13.09 -20.49
C ALA A 456 1.21 13.33 -19.42
N ASP A 457 0.60 12.27 -18.90
CA ASP A 457 -0.35 12.37 -17.77
C ASP A 457 0.37 12.79 -16.48
N ARG A 458 1.59 12.29 -16.22
CA ARG A 458 2.42 12.76 -15.11
C ARG A 458 2.75 14.25 -15.24
N GLU A 459 3.22 14.69 -16.42
CA GLU A 459 3.55 16.09 -16.66
C GLU A 459 2.33 16.99 -16.46
N ARG A 460 1.15 16.54 -16.87
CA ARG A 460 -0.12 17.21 -16.60
C ARG A 460 -0.44 17.28 -15.11
N MET A 461 -0.29 16.17 -14.37
CA MET A 461 -0.46 16.15 -12.92
C MET A 461 0.45 17.16 -12.23
N LEU A 462 1.72 17.15 -12.57
CA LEU A 462 2.72 18.07 -12.02
C LEU A 462 2.44 19.53 -12.39
N SER A 463 1.97 19.81 -13.61
CA SER A 463 1.61 21.17 -14.04
C SER A 463 0.44 21.75 -13.24
N ILE A 464 -0.54 20.92 -12.87
CA ILE A 464 -1.66 21.32 -12.01
C ILE A 464 -1.15 21.64 -10.59
N ILE A 465 -0.28 20.78 -10.06
CA ILE A 465 0.34 21.00 -8.74
C ILE A 465 1.15 22.29 -8.72
N GLU A 466 1.97 22.54 -9.76
CA GLU A 466 2.75 23.77 -9.90
C GLU A 466 1.86 25.03 -10.03
N ALA A 467 0.73 24.94 -10.72
CA ALA A 467 -0.22 26.03 -10.80
C ALA A 467 -0.75 26.40 -9.41
N ARG A 468 -1.15 25.39 -8.61
CA ARG A 468 -1.60 25.59 -7.22
C ARG A 468 -0.50 26.17 -6.33
N ARG A 469 0.76 25.76 -6.52
CA ARG A 469 1.91 26.35 -5.79
C ARG A 469 2.07 27.84 -6.08
N ARG A 470 1.99 28.23 -7.37
CA ARG A 470 2.07 29.65 -7.77
C ARG A 470 0.92 30.49 -7.20
N GLU A 471 -0.30 29.95 -7.17
CA GLU A 471 -1.46 30.59 -6.55
C GLU A 471 -1.25 30.87 -5.05
N CYS A 472 -0.46 30.02 -4.37
CA CYS A 472 -0.06 30.20 -2.97
C CYS A 472 1.23 31.03 -2.80
N GLY A 473 1.76 31.65 -3.87
CA GLY A 473 2.97 32.47 -3.82
C GLY A 473 4.27 31.69 -3.65
N LYS A 474 4.29 30.39 -3.98
CA LYS A 474 5.48 29.52 -4.00
C LYS A 474 6.03 29.42 -5.43
N GLU A 475 7.26 29.83 -5.62
CA GLU A 475 8.02 29.68 -6.89
C GLU A 475 8.66 28.29 -7.01
#